data_05b33c51dc039a6df0b4ae9298e12ec7
#
_entry.id   05b33c51dc039a6df0b4ae9298e12ec7
#
_cell.length_a   1.000
_cell.length_b   1.000
_cell.length_c   1.000
_cell.angle_alpha   90.00
_cell.angle_beta   90.00
_cell.angle_gamma   90.00
#
_symmetry.space_group_name_H-M   'P 1'
#
loop_
_entity.id
_entity.type
_entity.pdbx_description
1 polymer ?
#
loop_
_entity_poly.entity_id
_entity_poly.type
_entity_poly.pdbx_seq_one_letter_code
_entity_poly.pdbx_strand_id
1 'polypeptide(L)'
;MPSPVMVVDIYDPIRFFGFCKSRDGRERVFFHVSVFVRLSAEDKAPPLPGEPVEIMLRSDQVEEGQSPKASMVRRVSQPVEILGRIRSFDIRTGWGFIEDERSRVCFLHRADIADQRVPVIGDDVLFYEAVGKGDRIRACGVRFAE
;
A
#
# COMPACT_ATOMS: atom_id res chain seq x y z
N MET A 1 -9.10 24.75 -8.54
CA MET A 1 -9.99 23.67 -8.10
C MET A 1 -9.20 22.64 -7.34
N PRO A 2 -9.65 22.19 -6.17
CA PRO A 2 -8.96 21.09 -5.49
C PRO A 2 -9.07 19.82 -6.32
N SER A 3 -8.00 19.04 -6.30
CA SER A 3 -7.98 17.74 -6.95
C SER A 3 -8.99 16.80 -6.28
N PRO A 4 -9.67 15.93 -7.05
CA PRO A 4 -10.59 14.98 -6.43
C PRO A 4 -9.82 14.08 -5.45
N VAL A 5 -10.46 13.80 -4.31
CA VAL A 5 -9.93 12.88 -3.31
C VAL A 5 -10.42 11.48 -3.64
N MET A 6 -9.49 10.57 -3.79
CA MET A 6 -9.76 9.14 -4.00
C MET A 6 -9.05 8.34 -2.93
N VAL A 7 -9.19 7.03 -2.96
CA VAL A 7 -8.42 6.13 -2.10
C VAL A 7 -7.62 5.18 -2.97
N VAL A 8 -6.44 4.79 -2.48
CA VAL A 8 -5.68 3.74 -3.15
C VAL A 8 -6.44 2.43 -2.98
N ASP A 9 -6.72 1.76 -4.09
CA ASP A 9 -7.44 0.48 -4.08
C ASP A 9 -6.47 -0.69 -3.96
N ILE A 10 -5.53 -0.76 -4.90
CA ILE A 10 -4.48 -1.78 -4.89
C ILE A 10 -3.15 -1.15 -5.29
N TYR A 11 -2.07 -1.74 -4.83
CA TYR A 11 -0.73 -1.39 -5.24
C TYR A 11 0.12 -2.65 -5.31
N ASP A 12 0.81 -2.84 -6.45
CA ASP A 12 1.73 -3.97 -6.65
C ASP A 12 3.16 -3.50 -6.37
N PRO A 13 3.76 -3.91 -5.25
CA PRO A 13 5.10 -3.46 -4.89
C PRO A 13 6.22 -4.09 -5.73
N ILE A 14 5.91 -5.08 -6.56
CA ILE A 14 6.88 -5.72 -7.44
C ILE A 14 6.91 -5.03 -8.80
N ARG A 15 5.73 -4.69 -9.34
CA ARG A 15 5.61 -4.04 -10.66
C ARG A 15 5.51 -2.52 -10.57
N PHE A 16 5.38 -1.97 -9.36
CA PHE A 16 5.39 -0.54 -9.07
C PHE A 16 4.23 0.23 -9.68
N PHE A 17 3.07 -0.41 -9.82
CA PHE A 17 1.87 0.28 -10.26
C PHE A 17 0.67 -0.10 -9.40
N GLY A 18 -0.38 0.70 -9.48
CA GLY A 18 -1.61 0.44 -8.75
C GLY A 18 -2.79 1.16 -9.36
N PHE A 19 -3.89 1.11 -8.63
CA PHE A 19 -5.13 1.78 -9.00
C PHE A 19 -5.66 2.53 -7.79
N CYS A 20 -6.20 3.72 -8.05
CA CYS A 20 -7.02 4.44 -7.10
C CYS A 20 -8.48 4.30 -7.50
N LYS A 21 -9.37 4.38 -6.52
CA LYS A 21 -10.80 4.33 -6.77
C LYS A 21 -11.50 5.51 -6.13
N SER A 22 -12.62 5.95 -6.71
CA SER A 22 -13.49 6.92 -6.07
C SER A 22 -14.14 6.30 -4.84
N ARG A 23 -14.63 7.14 -3.92
CA ARG A 23 -15.24 6.65 -2.67
C ARG A 23 -16.47 5.78 -2.91
N ASP A 24 -17.20 6.04 -4.00
CA ASP A 24 -18.35 5.23 -4.38
C ASP A 24 -17.96 3.97 -5.18
N GLY A 25 -16.68 3.82 -5.50
CA GLY A 25 -16.16 2.66 -6.21
C GLY A 25 -16.43 2.65 -7.71
N ARG A 26 -17.06 3.69 -8.26
CA ARG A 26 -17.47 3.73 -9.67
C ARG A 26 -16.34 4.09 -10.61
N GLU A 27 -15.41 4.92 -10.14
CA GLU A 27 -14.30 5.37 -10.95
C GLU A 27 -13.01 4.73 -10.48
N ARG A 28 -12.15 4.42 -11.43
CA ARG A 28 -10.87 3.76 -11.17
C ARG A 28 -9.81 4.42 -12.03
N VAL A 29 -8.65 4.72 -11.43
CA VAL A 29 -7.57 5.44 -12.09
C VAL A 29 -6.27 4.66 -11.90
N PHE A 30 -5.58 4.39 -13.01
CA PHE A 30 -4.27 3.73 -13.00
C PHE A 30 -3.17 4.74 -12.63
N PHE A 31 -2.19 4.29 -11.86
CA PHE A 31 -0.98 5.08 -11.61
C PHE A 31 0.26 4.19 -11.52
N HIS A 32 1.40 4.75 -11.93
CA HIS A 32 2.70 4.16 -11.69
C HIS A 32 3.33 4.88 -10.49
N VAL A 33 4.19 4.19 -9.72
CA VAL A 33 4.79 4.77 -8.52
C VAL A 33 5.58 6.06 -8.82
N SER A 34 6.07 6.22 -10.05
CA SER A 34 6.81 7.42 -10.45
C SER A 34 6.01 8.71 -10.32
N VAL A 35 4.67 8.62 -10.36
CA VAL A 35 3.81 9.80 -10.20
C VAL A 35 3.27 9.94 -8.77
N PHE A 36 3.67 9.05 -7.86
CA PHE A 36 3.23 9.10 -6.46
C PHE A 36 4.09 10.11 -5.70
N VAL A 37 3.44 11.10 -5.09
CA VAL A 37 4.09 12.18 -4.37
C VAL A 37 3.92 11.96 -2.88
N ARG A 38 5.03 11.77 -2.19
CA ARG A 38 5.09 11.58 -0.76
C ARG A 38 5.05 12.92 -0.03
N LEU A 39 4.77 12.88 1.27
CA LEU A 39 4.66 14.09 2.09
C LEU A 39 6.00 14.80 2.26
N SER A 40 7.08 14.04 2.34
CA SER A 40 8.43 14.58 2.56
C SER A 40 9.48 13.56 2.14
N ALA A 41 10.76 13.95 2.18
CA ALA A 41 11.88 13.06 1.89
C ALA A 41 11.99 11.90 2.90
N GLU A 42 11.48 12.09 4.11
CA GLU A 42 11.49 11.06 5.16
C GLU A 42 10.33 10.09 5.03
N ASP A 43 9.32 10.45 4.26
CA ASP A 43 8.17 9.56 4.00
C ASP A 43 8.59 8.47 3.02
N LYS A 44 8.81 7.27 3.54
CA LYS A 44 9.28 6.12 2.76
C LYS A 44 8.23 5.02 2.61
N ALA A 45 7.02 5.28 3.09
CA ALA A 45 5.95 4.30 2.98
C ALA A 45 5.52 4.13 1.52
N PRO A 46 5.29 2.89 1.06
CA PRO A 46 4.72 2.67 -0.26
C PRO A 46 3.28 3.18 -0.31
N PRO A 47 2.68 3.30 -1.51
CA PRO A 47 1.24 3.53 -1.58
C PRO A 47 0.49 2.48 -0.78
N LEU A 48 -0.41 2.90 0.11
CA LEU A 48 -1.10 2.01 1.03
C LEU A 48 -2.56 1.84 0.62
N PRO A 49 -3.01 0.62 0.28
CA PRO A 49 -4.43 0.39 0.02
C PRO A 49 -5.30 0.94 1.17
N GLY A 50 -6.33 1.68 0.80
CA GLY A 50 -7.22 2.35 1.75
C GLY A 50 -6.83 3.77 2.12
N GLU A 51 -5.63 4.25 1.76
CA GLU A 51 -5.25 5.62 2.11
C GLU A 51 -5.89 6.64 1.17
N PRO A 52 -6.26 7.81 1.70
CA PRO A 52 -6.77 8.89 0.86
C PRO A 52 -5.64 9.56 0.09
N VAL A 53 -5.92 9.94 -1.15
CA VAL A 53 -4.96 10.62 -2.02
C VAL A 53 -5.66 11.67 -2.85
N GLU A 54 -4.93 12.70 -3.26
CA GLU A 54 -5.38 13.65 -4.26
C GLU A 54 -4.82 13.23 -5.62
N ILE A 55 -5.64 13.35 -6.66
CA ILE A 55 -5.29 12.86 -7.99
C ILE A 55 -5.42 13.95 -9.02
N MET A 56 -4.43 14.01 -9.92
CA MET A 56 -4.55 14.76 -11.17
C MET A 56 -4.53 13.74 -12.32
N LEU A 57 -5.49 13.87 -13.22
CA LEU A 57 -5.57 13.01 -14.38
C LEU A 57 -4.65 13.52 -15.50
N ARG A 58 -4.16 12.59 -16.31
CA ARG A 58 -3.45 12.97 -17.53
C ARG A 58 -4.43 13.57 -18.51
N SER A 59 -3.95 14.58 -19.25
CA SER A 59 -4.76 15.24 -20.27
C SER A 59 -4.87 14.43 -21.57
N ASP A 60 -4.14 13.33 -21.69
CA ASP A 60 -4.17 12.48 -22.87
C ASP A 60 -5.53 11.82 -23.02
N GLN A 61 -5.94 11.60 -24.27
CA GLN A 61 -7.19 10.89 -24.53
C GLN A 61 -7.07 9.46 -24.03
N VAL A 62 -8.12 9.01 -23.35
CA VAL A 62 -8.23 7.65 -22.87
C VAL A 62 -8.94 6.84 -23.97
N GLU A 63 -8.33 5.74 -24.41
CA GLU A 63 -8.97 4.85 -25.36
C GLU A 63 -10.17 4.16 -24.70
N GLU A 64 -11.20 3.91 -25.50
CA GLU A 64 -12.40 3.25 -25.01
C GLU A 64 -12.05 1.91 -24.36
N GLY A 65 -12.59 1.67 -23.17
CA GLY A 65 -12.34 0.45 -22.39
C GLY A 65 -11.09 0.49 -21.53
N GLN A 66 -10.31 1.58 -21.56
CA GLN A 66 -9.13 1.74 -20.70
C GLN A 66 -9.43 2.61 -19.50
N SER A 67 -8.78 2.30 -18.38
CA SER A 67 -8.86 3.16 -17.19
C SER A 67 -8.08 4.45 -17.44
N PRO A 68 -8.58 5.58 -16.94
CA PRO A 68 -7.80 6.82 -16.96
C PRO A 68 -6.49 6.64 -16.21
N LYS A 69 -5.49 7.42 -16.60
CA LYS A 69 -4.17 7.41 -15.95
C LYS A 69 -3.97 8.70 -15.17
N ALA A 70 -3.39 8.57 -13.99
CA ALA A 70 -3.03 9.74 -13.19
C ALA A 70 -1.69 10.30 -13.66
N SER A 71 -1.60 11.62 -13.72
CA SER A 71 -0.33 12.34 -13.86
C SER A 71 0.32 12.59 -12.51
N MET A 72 -0.49 12.59 -11.44
CA MET A 72 -0.02 12.75 -10.07
C MET A 72 -0.98 12.07 -9.12
N VAL A 73 -0.43 11.36 -8.14
CA VAL A 73 -1.16 10.83 -6.99
C VAL A 73 -0.42 11.32 -5.76
N ARG A 74 -1.04 12.18 -4.96
CA ARG A 74 -0.40 12.80 -3.81
C ARG A 74 -0.98 12.29 -2.51
N ARG A 75 -0.10 11.82 -1.63
CA ARG A 75 -0.46 11.40 -0.28
C ARG A 75 -0.90 12.60 0.55
N VAL A 76 -1.99 12.43 1.30
CA VAL A 76 -2.53 13.51 2.14
C VAL A 76 -2.54 13.16 3.63
N SER A 77 -2.27 11.91 3.98
CA SER A 77 -2.23 11.45 5.37
C SER A 77 -0.85 10.93 5.72
N GLN A 78 -0.38 11.24 6.92
CA GLN A 78 0.89 10.74 7.42
C GLN A 78 0.79 9.23 7.64
N PRO A 79 1.61 8.41 6.96
CA PRO A 79 1.65 6.98 7.29
C PRO A 79 2.31 6.76 8.64
N VAL A 80 1.80 5.78 9.39
CA VAL A 80 2.31 5.45 10.72
C VAL A 80 2.94 4.07 10.68
N GLU A 81 4.22 4.01 11.03
CA GLU A 81 4.94 2.75 11.13
C GLU A 81 4.66 2.10 12.47
N ILE A 82 4.33 0.82 12.46
CA ILE A 82 3.88 0.07 13.63
C ILE A 82 4.86 -1.06 13.90
N LEU A 83 5.15 -1.27 15.17
CA LEU A 83 5.97 -2.39 15.61
C LEU A 83 5.11 -3.63 15.80
N GLY A 84 5.57 -4.75 15.27
CA GLY A 84 4.90 -6.03 15.43
C GLY A 84 5.90 -7.17 15.49
N ARG A 85 5.38 -8.37 15.60
CA ARG A 85 6.19 -9.58 15.68
C ARG A 85 5.63 -10.62 14.73
N ILE A 86 6.52 -11.31 14.01
CA ILE A 86 6.13 -12.39 13.11
C ILE A 86 5.52 -13.52 13.94
N ARG A 87 4.25 -13.81 13.66
CA ARG A 87 3.52 -14.88 14.32
C ARG A 87 3.60 -16.19 13.56
N SER A 88 3.54 -16.11 12.23
CA SER A 88 3.68 -17.25 11.35
C SER A 88 4.11 -16.80 9.97
N PHE A 89 4.78 -17.67 9.24
CA PHE A 89 5.09 -17.43 7.84
C PHE A 89 5.34 -18.77 7.15
N ASP A 90 4.66 -18.99 6.03
CA ASP A 90 4.82 -20.19 5.22
C ASP A 90 5.63 -19.83 3.98
N ILE A 91 6.85 -20.34 3.90
CA ILE A 91 7.78 -20.07 2.81
C ILE A 91 7.26 -20.59 1.46
N ARG A 92 6.42 -21.62 1.47
CA ARG A 92 5.87 -22.20 0.24
C ARG A 92 4.84 -21.29 -0.41
N THR A 93 3.94 -20.76 0.41
CA THR A 93 2.88 -19.88 -0.08
C THR A 93 3.31 -18.43 -0.13
N GLY A 94 4.32 -18.04 0.65
CA GLY A 94 4.76 -16.67 0.79
C GLY A 94 3.85 -15.83 1.67
N TRP A 95 3.04 -16.45 2.52
CA TRP A 95 2.04 -15.79 3.37
C TRP A 95 2.34 -16.02 4.84
N GLY A 96 1.90 -15.09 5.65
CA GLY A 96 2.00 -15.21 7.09
C GLY A 96 1.19 -14.15 7.80
N PHE A 97 1.47 -14.02 9.09
CA PHE A 97 0.76 -13.06 9.93
C PHE A 97 1.75 -12.37 10.87
N ILE A 98 1.48 -11.10 11.11
CA ILE A 98 2.18 -10.27 12.09
C ILE A 98 1.17 -9.94 13.20
N GLU A 99 1.59 -10.03 14.45
CA GLU A 99 0.81 -9.58 15.58
C GLU A 99 1.40 -8.25 16.07
N ASP A 100 0.57 -7.21 16.15
CA ASP A 100 1.00 -5.90 16.59
C ASP A 100 0.96 -5.77 18.12
N GLU A 101 1.34 -4.61 18.65
CA GLU A 101 1.38 -4.36 20.09
C GLU A 101 0.02 -4.47 20.78
N ARG A 102 -1.05 -4.32 20.01
CA ARG A 102 -2.42 -4.43 20.51
C ARG A 102 -3.01 -5.82 20.33
N SER A 103 -2.17 -6.79 19.98
CA SER A 103 -2.56 -8.18 19.69
C SER A 103 -3.47 -8.33 18.48
N ARG A 104 -3.51 -7.33 17.60
CA ARG A 104 -4.21 -7.46 16.33
C ARG A 104 -3.33 -8.22 15.34
N VAL A 105 -3.96 -9.04 14.52
CA VAL A 105 -3.27 -9.88 13.55
C VAL A 105 -3.42 -9.26 12.16
N CYS A 106 -2.28 -8.99 11.52
CA CYS A 106 -2.21 -8.41 10.18
C CYS A 106 -1.72 -9.45 9.20
N PHE A 107 -2.31 -9.47 8.02
CA PHE A 107 -1.89 -10.37 6.94
C PHE A 107 -0.58 -9.88 6.33
N LEU A 108 0.36 -10.81 6.12
CA LEU A 108 1.67 -10.54 5.53
C LEU A 108 1.85 -11.35 4.25
N HIS A 109 2.28 -10.70 3.17
CA HIS A 109 2.70 -11.37 1.96
C HIS A 109 4.17 -11.03 1.70
N ARG A 110 4.94 -11.99 1.18
CA ARG A 110 6.38 -11.79 0.93
C ARG A 110 6.69 -10.60 0.03
N ALA A 111 5.76 -10.23 -0.87
CA ALA A 111 5.93 -9.08 -1.75
C ALA A 111 6.00 -7.76 -0.98
N ASP A 112 5.49 -7.72 0.24
CA ASP A 112 5.48 -6.54 1.09
C ASP A 112 6.70 -6.45 2.01
N ILE A 113 7.62 -7.39 1.93
CA ILE A 113 8.86 -7.39 2.71
C ILE A 113 9.94 -6.66 1.91
N ALA A 114 10.45 -5.57 2.47
CA ALA A 114 11.30 -4.64 1.74
C ALA A 114 12.65 -5.22 1.31
N ASP A 115 13.25 -6.10 2.10
CA ASP A 115 14.59 -6.63 1.85
C ASP A 115 14.61 -8.09 1.38
N GLN A 116 13.46 -8.68 1.11
CA GLN A 116 13.29 -10.07 0.66
C GLN A 116 13.83 -11.12 1.63
N ARG A 117 14.11 -10.72 2.86
CA ARG A 117 14.55 -11.63 3.90
C ARG A 117 13.39 -12.55 4.31
N VAL A 118 13.67 -13.84 4.56
CA VAL A 118 12.62 -14.76 4.99
C VAL A 118 12.29 -14.52 6.46
N PRO A 119 11.03 -14.22 6.80
CA PRO A 119 10.63 -14.01 8.19
C PRO A 119 10.72 -15.31 9.00
N VAL A 120 11.12 -15.17 10.25
CA VAL A 120 11.14 -16.27 11.23
C VAL A 120 10.20 -15.90 12.37
N ILE A 121 9.47 -16.88 12.89
CA ILE A 121 8.56 -16.67 14.01
C ILE A 121 9.31 -16.01 15.16
N GLY A 122 8.77 -14.91 15.68
CA GLY A 122 9.38 -14.15 16.76
C GLY A 122 10.21 -12.95 16.32
N ASP A 123 10.47 -12.81 15.01
CA ASP A 123 11.18 -11.62 14.51
C ASP A 123 10.37 -10.36 14.78
N ASP A 124 11.04 -9.32 15.26
CA ASP A 124 10.42 -8.00 15.39
C ASP A 124 10.49 -7.27 14.05
N VAL A 125 9.39 -6.67 13.66
CA VAL A 125 9.26 -5.99 12.37
C VAL A 125 8.57 -4.64 12.56
N LEU A 126 8.85 -3.73 11.62
CA LEU A 126 8.15 -2.47 11.49
C LEU A 126 7.40 -2.49 10.16
N PHE A 127 6.16 -2.00 10.16
CA PHE A 127 5.33 -2.07 8.97
C PHE A 127 4.27 -0.98 8.98
N TYR A 128 3.62 -0.80 7.84
CA TYR A 128 2.47 0.10 7.70
C TYR A 128 1.22 -0.73 7.52
N GLU A 129 0.13 -0.34 8.21
CA GLU A 129 -1.16 -0.99 8.02
C GLU A 129 -1.85 -0.47 6.77
N ALA A 130 -2.47 -1.38 6.03
CA ALA A 130 -3.29 -1.06 4.88
C ALA A 130 -4.57 -1.86 4.95
N VAL A 131 -5.63 -1.34 4.33
CA VAL A 131 -6.90 -2.05 4.27
C VAL A 131 -6.91 -2.89 3.01
N GLY A 132 -6.87 -4.19 3.18
CA GLY A 132 -6.96 -5.14 2.09
C GLY A 132 -8.41 -5.47 1.73
N LYS A 133 -8.55 -6.43 0.84
CA LYS A 133 -9.85 -6.89 0.37
C LYS A 133 -10.68 -7.43 1.54
N GLY A 134 -11.96 -7.04 1.63
CA GLY A 134 -12.85 -7.48 2.69
C GLY A 134 -12.53 -6.89 4.06
N ASP A 135 -11.99 -5.67 4.09
CA ASP A 135 -11.58 -4.96 5.32
C ASP A 135 -10.50 -5.67 6.13
N ARG A 136 -9.80 -6.61 5.50
CA ARG A 136 -8.69 -7.31 6.15
C ARG A 136 -7.49 -6.36 6.29
N ILE A 137 -6.89 -6.32 7.48
CA ILE A 137 -5.70 -5.52 7.70
C ILE A 137 -4.49 -6.24 7.09
N ARG A 138 -3.75 -5.53 6.26
CA ARG A 138 -2.58 -6.03 5.57
C ARG A 138 -1.36 -5.22 5.98
N ALA A 139 -0.23 -5.90 6.17
CA ALA A 139 1.05 -5.24 6.43
C ALA A 139 1.73 -4.88 5.12
N CYS A 140 2.16 -3.64 4.99
CA CYS A 140 2.89 -3.13 3.82
C CYS A 140 4.21 -2.53 4.24
N GLY A 141 5.21 -2.54 3.33
CA GLY A 141 6.51 -1.94 3.60
C GLY A 141 7.16 -2.52 4.85
N VAL A 142 7.14 -3.84 4.98
CA VAL A 142 7.64 -4.54 6.16
C VAL A 142 9.16 -4.53 6.16
N ARG A 143 9.77 -4.10 7.26
CA ARG A 143 11.22 -4.19 7.46
C ARG A 143 11.51 -4.77 8.85
N PHE A 144 12.65 -5.43 8.96
CA PHE A 144 13.03 -6.03 10.23
C PHE A 144 13.59 -4.97 11.17
N ALA A 145 13.14 -5.00 12.42
CA ALA A 145 13.64 -4.13 13.47
C ALA A 145 14.89 -4.77 14.07
N GLU A 146 16.01 -4.10 13.93
CA GLU A 146 17.29 -4.58 14.46
C GLU A 146 17.84 -3.64 15.51
#